data_306643bb7d49e20007715f8465936a2d
#
_entry.id   306643bb7d49e20007715f8465936a2d
#
_cell.length_a   1.000
_cell.length_b   1.000
_cell.length_c   1.000
_cell.angle_alpha   90.00
_cell.angle_beta   90.00
_cell.angle_gamma   90.00
#
_symmetry.space_group_name_H-M   'P 1'
#
loop_
_entity.id
_entity.type
_entity.pdbx_description
1 polymer ?
#
loop_
_entity_poly.entity_id
_entity_poly.type
_entity_poly.pdbx_seq_one_letter_code
_entity_poly.pdbx_strand_id
1 'polypeptide(L)'
;MSATDRFERVPSLPSSTRDRQSLVLTLLAGSIALTLLTPMLWVVLQASQVPLDRILEILLRQETLDIVLNTVVLVTAVTIGSVLVGVPLAMLTVQTDLPFRRFWTVLAAMPLVIPSYIGAFAFISATGQGGAFTDILAPIGIEQIPEIDGLVGSVIVLTLFTYPYVYLTTRASLLSLDGRAIEAARSLNHSRLSAFRRVTLPQLVPGIAAGALLVALYTLSDFGTPALMQYDVFTRMIYVEYDAWRLDYASIFSLLLVGMAIVILAAESRIERTDEGEAYVNRGTDRPGTISLGRWKGPALAFCSTVALLALIVPPAILLYWLGRSTGGIGGSYEFQWIYAWNSVYVSSLAAGVSVLAALPLAYLSARGESRWASLPERSSYVGYAVPGVVLGLGLLYFTLHYVDSLYYTVDILVFAYVVRFMPQAVGTLRSSVLQTDRKLVEAARTLGHSSLSAFRKVVLPLVMPGVIAGAALVFLTSMKEMAATLLLRYPGFETLATYIWLVRSSADYGDAALPALVLIGVSGLSMLVLLWRGYDVQE
;
A
#
# COMPACT_ATOMS: atom_id res chain seq x y z
N MET A 1 -12.71 -64.85 -16.03
CA MET A 1 -11.78 -64.43 -14.98
C MET A 1 -11.06 -63.17 -15.49
N SER A 2 -11.50 -62.04 -15.05
CA SER A 2 -11.11 -60.70 -15.55
C SER A 2 -9.82 -60.20 -14.86
N ALA A 3 -8.89 -59.71 -15.66
CA ALA A 3 -7.58 -59.20 -15.25
C ALA A 3 -7.61 -57.72 -14.85
N THR A 4 -8.47 -57.34 -13.89
CA THR A 4 -8.66 -55.93 -13.51
C THR A 4 -8.59 -55.66 -11.99
N ASP A 5 -7.82 -56.44 -11.23
CA ASP A 5 -7.76 -56.26 -9.76
C ASP A 5 -6.32 -56.27 -9.21
N ARG A 6 -5.40 -55.52 -9.80
CA ARG A 6 -4.06 -55.24 -9.23
C ARG A 6 -3.66 -53.79 -9.45
N PHE A 7 -4.44 -52.85 -8.92
CA PHE A 7 -3.85 -51.55 -8.52
C PHE A 7 -3.45 -51.70 -7.05
N GLU A 8 -2.18 -52.03 -6.85
CA GLU A 8 -1.55 -52.03 -5.54
C GLU A 8 -1.81 -50.69 -4.82
N ARG A 9 -2.37 -50.80 -3.61
CA ARG A 9 -2.48 -49.68 -2.71
C ARG A 9 -1.08 -49.14 -2.45
N VAL A 10 -0.79 -47.92 -2.98
CA VAL A 10 0.40 -47.17 -2.63
C VAL A 10 0.38 -47.01 -1.09
N PRO A 11 1.45 -47.44 -0.40
CA PRO A 11 1.50 -47.33 1.05
C PRO A 11 1.36 -45.88 1.47
N SER A 12 0.25 -45.54 2.10
CA SER A 12 0.05 -44.27 2.77
C SER A 12 1.11 -44.13 3.86
N LEU A 13 1.92 -43.05 3.81
CA LEU A 13 2.87 -42.73 4.87
C LEU A 13 2.16 -42.76 6.23
N PRO A 14 2.83 -43.25 7.29
CA PRO A 14 2.23 -43.29 8.63
C PRO A 14 1.73 -41.90 9.02
N SER A 15 0.50 -41.81 9.46
CA SER A 15 -0.22 -40.58 9.85
C SER A 15 0.59 -39.69 10.79
N SER A 16 1.41 -40.30 11.65
CA SER A 16 2.24 -39.61 12.64
C SER A 16 3.31 -38.66 12.08
N THR A 17 3.86 -38.92 10.88
CA THR A 17 4.87 -38.02 10.26
C THR A 17 4.21 -36.86 9.53
N ARG A 18 3.02 -37.08 8.96
CA ARG A 18 2.21 -36.03 8.32
C ARG A 18 1.70 -35.04 9.37
N ASP A 19 1.26 -35.54 10.51
CA ASP A 19 0.76 -34.75 11.63
C ASP A 19 1.88 -33.90 12.28
N ARG A 20 3.08 -34.46 12.46
CA ARG A 20 4.23 -33.71 13.02
C ARG A 20 4.68 -32.55 12.12
N GLN A 21 4.74 -32.75 10.80
CA GLN A 21 5.16 -31.68 9.88
C GLN A 21 4.12 -30.57 9.77
N SER A 22 2.84 -30.92 9.80
CA SER A 22 1.74 -29.98 9.89
C SER A 22 1.81 -29.17 11.19
N LEU A 23 2.11 -29.79 12.32
CA LEU A 23 2.23 -29.15 13.62
C LEU A 23 3.40 -28.15 13.65
N VAL A 24 4.60 -28.54 13.19
CA VAL A 24 5.78 -27.65 13.13
C VAL A 24 5.51 -26.43 12.29
N LEU A 25 4.90 -26.60 11.10
CA LEU A 25 4.54 -25.50 10.24
C LEU A 25 3.52 -24.56 10.89
N THR A 26 2.52 -25.12 11.57
CA THR A 26 1.49 -24.35 12.29
C THR A 26 2.09 -23.58 13.46
N LEU A 27 3.00 -24.20 14.24
CA LEU A 27 3.69 -23.51 15.33
C LEU A 27 4.59 -22.40 14.83
N LEU A 28 5.34 -22.63 13.74
CA LEU A 28 6.18 -21.62 13.12
C LEU A 28 5.33 -20.44 12.59
N ALA A 29 4.29 -20.72 11.85
CA ALA A 29 3.41 -19.67 11.32
C ALA A 29 2.69 -18.92 12.46
N GLY A 30 2.27 -19.63 13.50
CA GLY A 30 1.64 -19.05 14.70
C GLY A 30 2.61 -18.15 15.49
N SER A 31 3.86 -18.57 15.67
CA SER A 31 4.88 -17.75 16.35
C SER A 31 5.21 -16.49 15.56
N ILE A 32 5.35 -16.58 14.24
CA ILE A 32 5.55 -15.39 13.38
C ILE A 32 4.35 -14.44 13.53
N ALA A 33 3.12 -14.95 13.39
CA ALA A 33 1.91 -14.15 13.53
C ALA A 33 1.81 -13.46 14.91
N LEU A 34 2.14 -14.17 15.99
CA LEU A 34 2.15 -13.61 17.33
C LEU A 34 3.20 -12.49 17.47
N THR A 35 4.40 -12.71 16.93
CA THR A 35 5.48 -11.72 16.93
C THR A 35 5.07 -10.44 16.18
N LEU A 36 4.32 -10.57 15.06
CA LEU A 36 3.83 -9.41 14.30
C LEU A 36 2.77 -8.59 15.04
N LEU A 37 2.08 -9.18 16.00
CA LEU A 37 1.09 -8.48 16.83
C LEU A 37 1.69 -7.78 18.04
N THR A 38 2.93 -8.08 18.42
CA THR A 38 3.56 -7.52 19.61
C THR A 38 3.61 -5.99 19.64
N PRO A 39 3.89 -5.25 18.54
CA PRO A 39 3.92 -3.79 18.59
C PRO A 39 2.59 -3.17 19.02
N MET A 40 1.46 -3.80 18.69
CA MET A 40 0.14 -3.33 19.12
C MET A 40 -0.04 -3.47 20.62
N LEU A 41 0.44 -4.58 21.19
CA LEU A 41 0.38 -4.81 22.63
C LEU A 41 1.11 -3.69 23.39
N TRP A 42 2.26 -3.24 22.90
CA TRP A 42 3.04 -2.19 23.55
C TRP A 42 2.36 -0.84 23.55
N VAL A 43 1.66 -0.46 22.48
CA VAL A 43 0.86 0.77 22.44
C VAL A 43 -0.26 0.70 23.48
N VAL A 44 -0.95 -0.45 23.59
CA VAL A 44 -2.01 -0.65 24.58
C VAL A 44 -1.46 -0.61 26.02
N LEU A 45 -0.31 -1.24 26.26
CA LEU A 45 0.35 -1.23 27.56
C LEU A 45 0.78 0.19 27.96
N GLN A 46 1.33 0.97 27.05
CA GLN A 46 1.71 2.35 27.31
C GLN A 46 0.48 3.20 27.64
N ALA A 47 -0.59 3.08 26.86
CA ALA A 47 -1.83 3.82 27.11
C ALA A 47 -2.51 3.40 28.44
N SER A 48 -2.38 2.14 28.85
CA SER A 48 -2.94 1.65 30.12
C SER A 48 -2.26 2.23 31.37
N GLN A 49 -1.08 2.83 31.22
CA GLN A 49 -0.37 3.52 32.31
C GLN A 49 -0.87 4.95 32.53
N VAL A 50 -1.66 5.49 31.59
CA VAL A 50 -2.26 6.82 31.70
C VAL A 50 -3.47 6.76 32.65
N PRO A 51 -3.54 7.60 33.68
CA PRO A 51 -4.67 7.65 34.59
C PRO A 51 -5.99 7.95 33.87
N LEU A 52 -7.09 7.35 34.33
CA LEU A 52 -8.39 7.43 33.66
C LEU A 52 -8.91 8.88 33.56
N ASP A 53 -8.70 9.69 34.59
CA ASP A 53 -9.04 11.13 34.60
C ASP A 53 -8.28 11.86 33.47
N ARG A 54 -7.00 11.53 33.28
CA ARG A 54 -6.19 12.10 32.22
C ARG A 54 -6.64 11.64 30.83
N ILE A 55 -7.02 10.36 30.69
CA ILE A 55 -7.59 9.85 29.43
C ILE A 55 -8.86 10.62 29.07
N LEU A 56 -9.77 10.80 30.04
CA LEU A 56 -11.01 11.54 29.83
C LEU A 56 -10.75 13.02 29.50
N GLU A 57 -9.77 13.64 30.16
CA GLU A 57 -9.35 15.01 29.84
C GLU A 57 -8.89 15.11 28.38
N ILE A 58 -8.00 14.21 27.93
CA ILE A 58 -7.47 14.19 26.57
C ILE A 58 -8.60 13.97 25.55
N LEU A 59 -9.50 13.03 25.81
CA LEU A 59 -10.59 12.69 24.88
C LEU A 59 -11.63 13.80 24.73
N LEU A 60 -11.89 14.57 25.80
CA LEU A 60 -12.92 15.62 25.83
C LEU A 60 -12.37 16.99 25.44
N ARG A 61 -11.08 17.14 25.20
CA ARG A 61 -10.49 18.39 24.71
C ARG A 61 -11.03 18.76 23.35
N GLN A 62 -11.29 20.03 23.12
CA GLN A 62 -11.73 20.56 21.84
C GLN A 62 -10.71 20.22 20.74
N GLU A 63 -9.40 20.36 21.02
CA GLU A 63 -8.33 20.00 20.09
C GLU A 63 -8.41 18.54 19.61
N THR A 64 -8.73 17.59 20.50
CA THR A 64 -8.89 16.18 20.14
C THR A 64 -10.09 15.97 19.22
N LEU A 65 -11.20 16.65 19.49
CA LEU A 65 -12.40 16.60 18.64
C LEU A 65 -12.11 17.19 17.25
N ASP A 66 -11.35 18.29 17.20
CA ASP A 66 -10.93 18.90 15.92
C ASP A 66 -10.02 17.96 15.13
N ILE A 67 -9.08 17.25 15.77
CA ILE A 67 -8.22 16.24 15.13
C ILE A 67 -9.04 15.07 14.59
N VAL A 68 -10.04 14.57 15.35
CA VAL A 68 -10.98 13.55 14.87
C VAL A 68 -11.71 14.03 13.63
N LEU A 69 -12.29 15.23 13.69
CA LEU A 69 -13.05 15.82 12.59
C LEU A 69 -12.15 16.01 11.35
N ASN A 70 -10.97 16.58 11.53
CA ASN A 70 -10.00 16.79 10.46
C ASN A 70 -9.60 15.48 9.80
N THR A 71 -9.36 14.43 10.60
CA THR A 71 -9.00 13.10 10.08
C THR A 71 -10.14 12.51 9.26
N VAL A 72 -11.38 12.56 9.78
CA VAL A 72 -12.56 12.05 9.06
C VAL A 72 -12.83 12.83 7.78
N VAL A 73 -12.73 14.16 7.82
CA VAL A 73 -12.92 15.04 6.66
C VAL A 73 -11.86 14.73 5.59
N LEU A 74 -10.58 14.62 5.97
CA LEU A 74 -9.51 14.30 5.05
C LEU A 74 -9.74 12.93 4.38
N VAL A 75 -9.97 11.88 5.18
CA VAL A 75 -10.20 10.52 4.66
C VAL A 75 -11.40 10.49 3.71
N THR A 76 -12.49 11.14 4.08
CA THR A 76 -13.70 11.19 3.26
C THR A 76 -13.47 11.95 1.97
N ALA A 77 -12.87 13.13 2.02
CA ALA A 77 -12.64 13.99 0.86
C ALA A 77 -11.68 13.33 -0.15
N VAL A 78 -10.57 12.73 0.34
CA VAL A 78 -9.61 12.01 -0.51
C VAL A 78 -10.25 10.77 -1.14
N THR A 79 -11.05 10.02 -0.37
CA THR A 79 -11.77 8.84 -0.88
C THR A 79 -12.75 9.23 -1.99
N ILE A 80 -13.55 10.26 -1.78
CA ILE A 80 -14.47 10.78 -2.81
C ILE A 80 -13.70 11.26 -4.04
N GLY A 81 -12.64 12.05 -3.84
CA GLY A 81 -11.78 12.53 -4.93
C GLY A 81 -11.18 11.39 -5.73
N SER A 82 -10.68 10.35 -5.06
CA SER A 82 -10.10 9.17 -5.70
C SER A 82 -11.13 8.35 -6.49
N VAL A 83 -12.36 8.26 -6.01
CA VAL A 83 -13.47 7.63 -6.75
C VAL A 83 -13.84 8.46 -7.99
N LEU A 84 -13.93 9.79 -7.85
CA LEU A 84 -14.25 10.70 -8.95
C LEU A 84 -13.19 10.71 -10.05
N VAL A 85 -11.95 10.42 -9.75
CA VAL A 85 -10.85 10.31 -10.73
C VAL A 85 -10.69 8.87 -11.22
N GLY A 86 -10.64 7.90 -10.32
CA GLY A 86 -10.29 6.50 -10.62
C GLY A 86 -11.36 5.77 -11.43
N VAL A 87 -12.65 5.94 -11.08
CA VAL A 87 -13.75 5.27 -11.79
C VAL A 87 -13.86 5.73 -13.24
N PRO A 88 -13.89 7.04 -13.57
CA PRO A 88 -13.90 7.48 -14.95
C PRO A 88 -12.69 7.00 -15.75
N LEU A 89 -11.47 7.04 -15.18
CA LEU A 89 -10.29 6.50 -15.85
C LEU A 89 -10.40 5.00 -16.15
N ALA A 90 -10.93 4.20 -15.21
CA ALA A 90 -11.17 2.77 -15.43
C ALA A 90 -12.20 2.53 -16.56
N MET A 91 -13.30 3.29 -16.57
CA MET A 91 -14.30 3.19 -17.62
C MET A 91 -13.73 3.61 -18.98
N LEU A 92 -12.99 4.72 -19.07
CA LEU A 92 -12.39 5.19 -20.31
C LEU A 92 -11.38 4.18 -20.88
N THR A 93 -10.55 3.58 -20.04
CA THR A 93 -9.52 2.64 -20.49
C THR A 93 -10.02 1.24 -20.81
N VAL A 94 -11.15 0.79 -20.22
CA VAL A 94 -11.70 -0.56 -20.44
C VAL A 94 -12.86 -0.59 -21.43
N GLN A 95 -13.86 0.30 -21.24
CA GLN A 95 -15.14 0.21 -21.96
C GLN A 95 -15.24 1.07 -23.22
N THR A 96 -14.25 1.97 -23.48
CA THR A 96 -14.38 2.92 -24.60
C THR A 96 -13.35 2.70 -25.70
N ASP A 97 -13.58 3.36 -26.86
CA ASP A 97 -12.65 3.41 -27.99
C ASP A 97 -11.58 4.52 -27.83
N LEU A 98 -11.12 4.76 -26.58
CA LEU A 98 -10.09 5.74 -26.28
C LEU A 98 -8.78 5.42 -27.05
N PRO A 99 -8.18 6.38 -27.80
CA PRO A 99 -6.90 6.18 -28.44
C PRO A 99 -5.80 5.84 -27.43
N PHE A 100 -4.90 4.91 -27.80
CA PHE A 100 -3.77 4.50 -26.96
C PHE A 100 -4.16 3.96 -25.58
N ARG A 101 -5.24 3.16 -25.47
CA ARG A 101 -5.76 2.61 -24.21
C ARG A 101 -4.68 1.95 -23.33
N ARG A 102 -3.79 1.15 -23.94
CA ARG A 102 -2.69 0.47 -23.19
C ARG A 102 -1.75 1.48 -22.53
N PHE A 103 -1.40 2.54 -23.23
CA PHE A 103 -0.58 3.64 -22.70
C PHE A 103 -1.26 4.29 -21.50
N TRP A 104 -2.53 4.69 -21.63
CA TRP A 104 -3.30 5.29 -20.53
C TRP A 104 -3.50 4.33 -19.37
N THR A 105 -3.64 3.02 -19.62
CA THR A 105 -3.74 2.01 -18.56
C THR A 105 -2.51 1.98 -17.67
N VAL A 106 -1.33 2.00 -18.27
CA VAL A 106 -0.08 2.02 -17.51
C VAL A 106 0.08 3.35 -16.78
N LEU A 107 -0.14 4.46 -17.50
CA LEU A 107 0.03 5.80 -16.97
C LEU A 107 -0.89 6.09 -15.77
N ALA A 108 -2.13 5.58 -15.80
CA ALA A 108 -3.08 5.73 -14.70
C ALA A 108 -2.68 4.98 -13.42
N ALA A 109 -1.86 3.94 -13.52
CA ALA A 109 -1.36 3.19 -12.36
C ALA A 109 -0.01 3.72 -11.83
N MET A 110 0.76 4.43 -12.67
CA MET A 110 2.12 4.89 -12.33
C MET A 110 2.24 5.85 -11.13
N PRO A 111 1.23 6.68 -10.75
CA PRO A 111 1.38 7.55 -9.58
C PRO A 111 1.66 6.81 -8.28
N LEU A 112 1.34 5.51 -8.18
CA LEU A 112 1.75 4.66 -7.05
C LEU A 112 3.27 4.57 -6.86
N VAL A 113 4.07 4.89 -7.89
CA VAL A 113 5.54 4.90 -7.81
C VAL A 113 6.02 6.06 -6.95
N ILE A 114 5.36 7.22 -7.04
CA ILE A 114 5.76 8.45 -6.36
C ILE A 114 5.18 8.43 -4.94
N PRO A 115 6.00 8.56 -3.88
CA PRO A 115 5.50 8.74 -2.52
C PRO A 115 4.65 10.01 -2.41
N SER A 116 3.53 9.94 -1.70
CA SER A 116 2.59 11.07 -1.51
C SER A 116 3.29 12.31 -0.92
N TYR A 117 4.19 12.13 0.03
CA TYR A 117 4.94 13.23 0.65
C TYR A 117 5.93 13.92 -0.30
N ILE A 118 6.47 13.21 -1.32
CA ILE A 118 7.26 13.87 -2.38
C ILE A 118 6.35 14.73 -3.24
N GLY A 119 5.15 14.25 -3.55
CA GLY A 119 4.15 15.08 -4.20
C GLY A 119 3.80 16.31 -3.37
N ALA A 120 3.55 16.15 -2.06
CA ALA A 120 3.31 17.25 -1.14
C ALA A 120 4.46 18.27 -1.15
N PHE A 121 5.68 17.80 -1.02
CA PHE A 121 6.88 18.65 -1.08
C PHE A 121 6.97 19.41 -2.41
N ALA A 122 6.75 18.74 -3.54
CA ALA A 122 6.78 19.38 -4.83
C ALA A 122 5.70 20.46 -4.97
N PHE A 123 4.46 20.20 -4.56
CA PHE A 123 3.39 21.20 -4.66
C PHE A 123 3.62 22.40 -3.73
N ILE A 124 4.07 22.20 -2.49
CA ILE A 124 4.41 23.29 -1.57
C ILE A 124 5.55 24.12 -2.14
N SER A 125 6.62 23.49 -2.62
CA SER A 125 7.76 24.18 -3.19
C SER A 125 7.44 24.88 -4.52
N ALA A 126 6.32 24.54 -5.15
CA ALA A 126 5.86 25.21 -6.36
C ALA A 126 5.00 26.45 -6.07
N THR A 127 4.14 26.39 -5.01
CA THR A 127 3.12 27.40 -4.74
C THR A 127 3.42 28.29 -3.52
N GLY A 128 4.38 27.89 -2.66
CA GLY A 128 4.83 28.69 -1.51
C GLY A 128 5.49 30.02 -1.92
N GLN A 129 5.81 30.84 -0.93
CA GLN A 129 6.50 32.10 -1.14
C GLN A 129 7.85 31.86 -1.81
N GLY A 130 8.11 32.53 -2.95
CA GLY A 130 9.29 32.27 -3.79
C GLY A 130 9.26 30.89 -4.45
N GLY A 131 8.08 30.30 -4.62
CA GLY A 131 7.90 28.99 -5.23
C GLY A 131 8.15 28.98 -6.74
N ALA A 132 8.39 27.79 -7.28
CA ALA A 132 8.73 27.60 -8.69
C ALA A 132 7.67 28.20 -9.66
N PHE A 133 6.39 28.13 -9.32
CA PHE A 133 5.34 28.70 -10.18
C PHE A 133 5.33 30.23 -10.14
N THR A 134 5.60 30.83 -8.99
CA THR A 134 5.73 32.29 -8.88
C THR A 134 6.85 32.79 -9.76
N ASP A 135 8.02 32.15 -9.72
CA ASP A 135 9.17 32.50 -10.55
C ASP A 135 8.92 32.31 -12.06
N ILE A 136 8.24 31.22 -12.43
CA ILE A 136 7.94 30.92 -13.85
C ILE A 136 6.87 31.87 -14.41
N LEU A 137 5.90 32.31 -13.59
CA LEU A 137 4.77 33.12 -14.02
C LEU A 137 4.98 34.64 -13.80
N ALA A 138 5.98 35.04 -13.01
CA ALA A 138 6.33 36.44 -12.79
C ALA A 138 6.52 37.25 -14.12
N PRO A 139 7.17 36.71 -15.18
CA PRO A 139 7.32 37.43 -16.45
C PRO A 139 6.00 37.78 -17.15
N ILE A 140 4.90 37.09 -16.83
CA ILE A 140 3.56 37.39 -17.37
C ILE A 140 2.67 38.16 -16.39
N GLY A 141 3.26 38.69 -15.30
CA GLY A 141 2.58 39.57 -14.34
C GLY A 141 1.84 38.83 -13.21
N ILE A 142 2.07 37.51 -13.01
CA ILE A 142 1.51 36.76 -11.89
C ILE A 142 2.59 36.65 -10.83
N GLU A 143 2.55 37.53 -9.84
CA GLU A 143 3.55 37.60 -8.76
C GLU A 143 3.16 36.86 -7.48
N GLN A 144 1.88 36.49 -7.35
CA GLN A 144 1.37 35.77 -6.18
C GLN A 144 0.47 34.62 -6.61
N ILE A 145 0.77 33.43 -6.10
CA ILE A 145 -0.05 32.22 -6.27
C ILE A 145 -0.51 31.82 -4.87
N PRO A 146 -1.81 31.46 -4.69
CA PRO A 146 -2.28 30.93 -3.41
C PRO A 146 -1.45 29.71 -2.99
N GLU A 147 -0.98 29.69 -1.77
CA GLU A 147 -0.28 28.56 -1.19
C GLU A 147 -1.22 27.35 -1.08
N ILE A 148 -0.76 26.21 -1.59
CA ILE A 148 -1.53 24.97 -1.53
C ILE A 148 -1.05 24.19 -0.30
N ASP A 149 -1.69 24.43 0.85
CA ASP A 149 -1.41 23.81 2.13
C ASP A 149 -2.68 23.30 2.83
N GLY A 150 -2.57 22.90 4.07
CA GLY A 150 -3.69 22.48 4.92
C GLY A 150 -4.53 21.35 4.33
N LEU A 151 -5.85 21.46 4.53
CA LEU A 151 -6.81 20.47 4.01
C LEU A 151 -6.80 20.37 2.50
N VAL A 152 -6.86 21.52 1.82
CA VAL A 152 -6.97 21.54 0.34
C VAL A 152 -5.75 20.91 -0.29
N GLY A 153 -4.55 21.27 0.15
CA GLY A 153 -3.30 20.69 -0.32
C GLY A 153 -3.24 19.19 -0.05
N SER A 154 -3.58 18.77 1.16
CA SER A 154 -3.61 17.34 1.54
C SER A 154 -4.59 16.54 0.67
N VAL A 155 -5.80 17.05 0.41
CA VAL A 155 -6.81 16.39 -0.41
C VAL A 155 -6.35 16.27 -1.87
N ILE A 156 -5.83 17.34 -2.46
CA ILE A 156 -5.36 17.32 -3.86
C ILE A 156 -4.22 16.31 -4.02
N VAL A 157 -3.20 16.41 -3.18
CA VAL A 157 -2.01 15.55 -3.27
C VAL A 157 -2.39 14.09 -3.02
N LEU A 158 -3.05 13.78 -1.90
CA LEU A 158 -3.43 12.40 -1.61
C LEU A 158 -4.36 11.82 -2.69
N THR A 159 -5.30 12.59 -3.21
CA THR A 159 -6.14 12.13 -4.32
C THR A 159 -5.31 11.76 -5.55
N LEU A 160 -4.34 12.60 -5.96
CA LEU A 160 -3.49 12.35 -7.12
C LEU A 160 -2.61 11.09 -6.98
N PHE A 161 -2.23 10.72 -5.76
CA PHE A 161 -1.37 9.55 -5.53
C PHE A 161 -2.10 8.31 -5.03
N THR A 162 -3.41 8.41 -4.68
CA THR A 162 -4.20 7.27 -4.20
C THR A 162 -5.34 6.84 -5.14
N TYR A 163 -5.77 7.68 -6.09
CA TYR A 163 -6.80 7.28 -7.06
C TYR A 163 -6.47 5.97 -7.81
N PRO A 164 -5.18 5.58 -8.04
CA PRO A 164 -4.89 4.34 -8.72
C PRO A 164 -5.40 3.09 -7.99
N TYR A 165 -5.59 3.13 -6.66
CA TYR A 165 -6.21 2.02 -5.94
C TYR A 165 -7.65 1.79 -6.41
N VAL A 166 -8.47 2.86 -6.49
CA VAL A 166 -9.83 2.79 -7.04
C VAL A 166 -9.82 2.42 -8.51
N TYR A 167 -8.88 3.01 -9.27
CA TYR A 167 -8.73 2.69 -10.70
C TYR A 167 -8.48 1.20 -10.94
N LEU A 168 -7.52 0.59 -10.23
CA LEU A 168 -7.13 -0.80 -10.45
C LEU A 168 -8.22 -1.78 -10.04
N THR A 169 -8.89 -1.57 -8.90
CA THR A 169 -9.99 -2.43 -8.43
C THR A 169 -11.22 -2.31 -9.33
N THR A 170 -11.60 -1.08 -9.71
CA THR A 170 -12.71 -0.85 -10.67
C THR A 170 -12.39 -1.45 -12.04
N ARG A 171 -11.13 -1.31 -12.52
CA ARG A 171 -10.69 -1.91 -13.77
C ARG A 171 -10.77 -3.43 -13.73
N ALA A 172 -10.35 -4.06 -12.64
CA ALA A 172 -10.47 -5.51 -12.46
C ALA A 172 -11.93 -5.97 -12.52
N SER A 173 -12.84 -5.27 -11.83
CA SER A 173 -14.28 -5.53 -11.88
C SER A 173 -14.86 -5.34 -13.28
N LEU A 174 -14.46 -4.29 -14.00
CA LEU A 174 -14.88 -4.06 -15.38
C LEU A 174 -14.45 -5.18 -16.34
N LEU A 175 -13.27 -5.74 -16.15
CA LEU A 175 -12.73 -6.83 -16.98
C LEU A 175 -13.38 -8.18 -16.67
N SER A 176 -13.98 -8.36 -15.49
CA SER A 176 -14.69 -9.57 -15.09
C SER A 176 -16.19 -9.55 -15.43
N LEU A 177 -16.73 -8.42 -15.93
CA LEU A 177 -18.14 -8.28 -16.31
C LEU A 177 -18.51 -9.20 -17.48
N ASP A 178 -19.68 -9.86 -17.37
CA ASP A 178 -20.28 -10.58 -18.48
C ASP A 178 -21.05 -9.62 -19.42
N GLY A 179 -20.58 -9.51 -20.66
CA GLY A 179 -21.21 -8.72 -21.71
C GLY A 179 -22.66 -9.14 -22.01
N ARG A 180 -22.98 -10.41 -21.83
CA ARG A 180 -24.34 -10.97 -22.10
C ARG A 180 -25.41 -10.35 -21.23
N ALA A 181 -25.11 -10.05 -19.97
CA ALA A 181 -26.05 -9.40 -19.05
C ALA A 181 -26.41 -7.99 -19.54
N ILE A 182 -25.43 -7.26 -20.10
CA ILE A 182 -25.64 -5.92 -20.67
C ILE A 182 -26.44 -6.01 -21.97
N GLU A 183 -26.15 -6.99 -22.82
CA GLU A 183 -26.87 -7.22 -24.08
C GLU A 183 -28.32 -7.65 -23.83
N ALA A 184 -28.57 -8.53 -22.86
CA ALA A 184 -29.90 -8.92 -22.44
C ALA A 184 -30.73 -7.71 -21.94
N ALA A 185 -30.14 -6.83 -21.14
CA ALA A 185 -30.82 -5.60 -20.71
C ALA A 185 -31.16 -4.71 -21.91
N ARG A 186 -30.28 -4.62 -22.91
CA ARG A 186 -30.53 -3.84 -24.13
C ARG A 186 -31.60 -4.46 -25.06
N SER A 187 -31.64 -5.79 -25.14
CA SER A 187 -32.68 -6.50 -25.90
C SER A 187 -34.07 -6.34 -25.28
N LEU A 188 -34.13 -6.08 -23.97
CA LEU A 188 -35.34 -5.71 -23.23
C LEU A 188 -35.70 -4.20 -23.37
N ASN A 189 -35.18 -3.52 -24.38
CA ASN A 189 -35.43 -2.12 -24.71
C ASN A 189 -34.96 -1.09 -23.67
N HIS A 190 -34.01 -1.46 -22.80
CA HIS A 190 -33.37 -0.50 -21.88
C HIS A 190 -32.39 0.40 -22.64
N SER A 191 -32.44 1.72 -22.36
CA SER A 191 -31.43 2.66 -22.84
C SER A 191 -30.05 2.31 -22.29
N ARG A 192 -28.96 2.79 -22.94
CA ARG A 192 -27.57 2.57 -22.47
C ARG A 192 -27.37 3.02 -21.03
N LEU A 193 -27.93 4.18 -20.65
CA LEU A 193 -27.83 4.71 -19.28
C LEU A 193 -28.64 3.85 -18.28
N SER A 194 -29.80 3.34 -18.69
CA SER A 194 -30.61 2.45 -17.86
C SER A 194 -29.91 1.10 -17.64
N ALA A 195 -29.34 0.51 -18.69
CA ALA A 195 -28.56 -0.72 -18.60
C ALA A 195 -27.32 -0.51 -17.72
N PHE A 196 -26.60 0.60 -17.86
CA PHE A 196 -25.48 0.94 -16.99
C PHE A 196 -25.90 1.03 -15.52
N ARG A 197 -26.94 1.79 -15.19
CA ARG A 197 -27.37 1.98 -13.79
C ARG A 197 -27.93 0.72 -13.15
N ARG A 198 -28.62 -0.15 -13.92
CA ARG A 198 -29.32 -1.32 -13.39
C ARG A 198 -28.50 -2.61 -13.43
N VAL A 199 -27.53 -2.72 -14.34
CA VAL A 199 -26.74 -3.94 -14.54
C VAL A 199 -25.26 -3.69 -14.24
N THR A 200 -24.62 -2.72 -14.90
CA THR A 200 -23.19 -2.50 -14.79
C THR A 200 -22.80 -1.91 -13.44
N LEU A 201 -23.43 -0.81 -13.04
CA LEU A 201 -23.05 -0.10 -11.81
C LEU A 201 -23.18 -0.96 -10.53
N PRO A 202 -24.28 -1.73 -10.32
CA PRO A 202 -24.36 -2.61 -9.14
C PRO A 202 -23.24 -3.66 -9.09
N GLN A 203 -22.81 -4.17 -10.23
CA GLN A 203 -21.69 -5.14 -10.30
C GLN A 203 -20.31 -4.49 -10.10
N LEU A 204 -20.19 -3.17 -10.32
CA LEU A 204 -18.95 -2.42 -10.07
C LEU A 204 -18.84 -1.92 -8.64
N VAL A 205 -19.97 -1.71 -7.95
CA VAL A 205 -19.98 -1.16 -6.58
C VAL A 205 -19.04 -1.89 -5.63
N PRO A 206 -18.99 -3.23 -5.57
CA PRO A 206 -18.05 -3.93 -4.70
C PRO A 206 -16.59 -3.58 -5.00
N GLY A 207 -16.18 -3.59 -6.28
CA GLY A 207 -14.81 -3.25 -6.65
C GLY A 207 -14.46 -1.76 -6.43
N ILE A 208 -15.44 -0.85 -6.65
CA ILE A 208 -15.27 0.57 -6.32
C ILE A 208 -15.11 0.74 -4.80
N ALA A 209 -15.96 0.06 -4.01
CA ALA A 209 -15.93 0.12 -2.57
C ALA A 209 -14.63 -0.46 -1.98
N ALA A 210 -14.13 -1.59 -2.51
CA ALA A 210 -12.84 -2.14 -2.12
C ALA A 210 -11.70 -1.14 -2.37
N GLY A 211 -11.66 -0.52 -3.57
CA GLY A 211 -10.68 0.53 -3.87
C GLY A 211 -10.82 1.77 -2.99
N ALA A 212 -12.06 2.20 -2.70
CA ALA A 212 -12.33 3.32 -1.81
C ALA A 212 -11.87 3.06 -0.38
N LEU A 213 -12.05 1.83 0.15
CA LEU A 213 -11.57 1.44 1.48
C LEU A 213 -10.05 1.37 1.54
N LEU A 214 -9.37 0.89 0.47
CA LEU A 214 -7.92 0.95 0.38
C LEU A 214 -7.41 2.40 0.41
N VAL A 215 -8.07 3.33 -0.30
CA VAL A 215 -7.74 4.76 -0.23
C VAL A 215 -7.97 5.32 1.16
N ALA A 216 -9.11 4.99 1.80
CA ALA A 216 -9.41 5.44 3.15
C ALA A 216 -8.35 4.96 4.16
N LEU A 217 -7.96 3.68 4.10
CA LEU A 217 -6.94 3.11 4.97
C LEU A 217 -5.55 3.71 4.70
N TYR A 218 -5.20 3.91 3.42
CA TYR A 218 -3.95 4.59 3.06
C TYR A 218 -3.92 6.01 3.62
N THR A 219 -4.97 6.81 3.37
CA THR A 219 -5.08 8.20 3.82
C THR A 219 -5.03 8.30 5.35
N LEU A 220 -5.73 7.40 6.06
CA LEU A 220 -5.70 7.32 7.52
C LEU A 220 -4.29 7.01 8.06
N SER A 221 -3.47 6.29 7.29
CA SER A 221 -2.12 5.88 7.69
C SER A 221 -1.03 6.81 7.18
N ASP A 222 -1.34 7.73 6.26
CA ASP A 222 -0.35 8.67 5.71
C ASP A 222 0.02 9.72 6.74
N PHE A 223 1.31 9.78 7.06
CA PHE A 223 1.91 10.80 7.92
C PHE A 223 2.49 11.95 7.11
N GLY A 224 3.17 11.61 6.02
CA GLY A 224 4.06 12.55 5.33
C GLY A 224 3.33 13.71 4.68
N THR A 225 2.21 13.44 3.99
CA THR A 225 1.46 14.49 3.30
C THR A 225 0.82 15.46 4.29
N PRO A 226 0.03 15.03 5.29
CA PRO A 226 -0.55 15.96 6.27
C PRO A 226 0.52 16.71 7.07
N ALA A 227 1.64 16.07 7.38
CA ALA A 227 2.71 16.70 8.15
C ALA A 227 3.43 17.81 7.35
N LEU A 228 3.66 17.60 6.05
CA LEU A 228 4.22 18.63 5.17
C LEU A 228 3.21 19.75 4.90
N MET A 229 1.95 19.39 4.64
CA MET A 229 0.85 20.35 4.41
C MET A 229 0.36 21.05 5.68
N GLN A 230 0.96 20.76 6.83
CA GLN A 230 0.63 21.34 8.14
C GLN A 230 -0.86 21.17 8.54
N TYR A 231 -1.46 20.03 8.15
CA TYR A 231 -2.85 19.73 8.48
C TYR A 231 -2.94 18.77 9.66
N ASP A 232 -3.61 19.20 10.74
CA ASP A 232 -3.68 18.49 12.01
C ASP A 232 -4.64 17.30 11.98
N VAL A 233 -4.06 16.13 11.66
CA VAL A 233 -4.70 14.81 11.73
C VAL A 233 -3.94 13.92 12.71
N PHE A 234 -4.51 12.78 13.10
CA PHE A 234 -3.91 11.91 14.11
C PHE A 234 -2.47 11.52 13.79
N THR A 235 -2.14 11.15 12.55
CA THR A 235 -0.78 10.73 12.21
C THR A 235 0.25 11.83 12.45
N ARG A 236 -0.06 13.08 12.10
CA ARG A 236 0.79 14.24 12.36
C ARG A 236 0.86 14.53 13.85
N MET A 237 -0.28 14.56 14.54
CA MET A 237 -0.34 14.94 15.97
C MET A 237 0.32 13.90 16.87
N ILE A 238 0.27 12.61 16.56
CA ILE A 238 1.03 11.59 17.29
C ILE A 238 2.53 11.90 17.25
N TYR A 239 3.07 12.31 16.11
CA TYR A 239 4.47 12.68 15.97
C TYR A 239 4.79 13.98 16.71
N VAL A 240 3.93 15.01 16.63
CA VAL A 240 4.09 16.29 17.32
C VAL A 240 4.09 16.10 18.84
N GLU A 241 3.15 15.30 19.36
CA GLU A 241 3.06 15.00 20.78
C GLU A 241 4.26 14.18 21.28
N TYR A 242 4.73 13.23 20.46
CA TYR A 242 5.94 12.48 20.74
C TYR A 242 7.18 13.40 20.80
N ASP A 243 7.36 14.28 19.83
CA ASP A 243 8.48 15.24 19.76
C ASP A 243 8.46 16.23 20.94
N ALA A 244 7.26 16.58 21.41
CA ALA A 244 7.02 17.40 22.60
C ALA A 244 7.15 16.63 23.93
N TRP A 245 7.57 15.34 23.92
CA TRP A 245 7.68 14.47 25.11
C TRP A 245 6.36 14.22 25.84
N ARG A 246 5.22 14.44 25.20
CA ARG A 246 3.88 14.17 25.73
C ARG A 246 3.40 12.77 25.33
N LEU A 247 4.03 11.75 25.88
CA LEU A 247 3.79 10.35 25.51
C LEU A 247 2.38 9.85 25.89
N ASP A 248 1.73 10.47 26.88
CA ASP A 248 0.33 10.23 27.23
C ASP A 248 -0.60 10.57 26.05
N TYR A 249 -0.47 11.75 25.47
CA TYR A 249 -1.24 12.15 24.28
C TYR A 249 -0.92 11.25 23.07
N ALA A 250 0.37 11.04 22.77
CA ALA A 250 0.79 10.23 21.63
C ALA A 250 0.23 8.81 21.70
N SER A 251 0.17 8.18 22.89
CA SER A 251 -0.37 6.83 23.07
C SER A 251 -1.88 6.77 22.92
N ILE A 252 -2.63 7.74 23.51
CA ILE A 252 -4.08 7.81 23.39
C ILE A 252 -4.50 8.09 21.94
N PHE A 253 -3.85 9.05 21.26
CA PHE A 253 -4.08 9.32 19.85
C PHE A 253 -3.78 8.11 18.95
N SER A 254 -2.74 7.34 19.30
CA SER A 254 -2.44 6.08 18.61
C SER A 254 -3.57 5.06 18.73
N LEU A 255 -4.17 4.89 19.92
CA LEU A 255 -5.30 3.98 20.11
C LEU A 255 -6.55 4.46 19.37
N LEU A 256 -6.84 5.76 19.36
CA LEU A 256 -7.95 6.31 18.58
C LEU A 256 -7.76 6.04 17.08
N LEU A 257 -6.55 6.28 16.57
CA LEU A 257 -6.22 6.04 15.17
C LEU A 257 -6.34 4.56 14.79
N VAL A 258 -5.85 3.65 15.64
CA VAL A 258 -6.04 2.19 15.47
C VAL A 258 -7.51 1.81 15.50
N GLY A 259 -8.29 2.40 16.41
CA GLY A 259 -9.74 2.20 16.47
C GLY A 259 -10.43 2.59 15.16
N MET A 260 -10.07 3.73 14.56
CA MET A 260 -10.59 4.15 13.25
C MET A 260 -10.16 3.18 12.13
N ALA A 261 -8.91 2.71 12.14
CA ALA A 261 -8.44 1.73 11.17
C ALA A 261 -9.22 0.40 11.26
N ILE A 262 -9.50 -0.08 12.48
CA ILE A 262 -10.31 -1.28 12.71
C ILE A 262 -11.73 -1.11 12.15
N VAL A 263 -12.35 0.05 12.30
CA VAL A 263 -13.68 0.33 11.74
C VAL A 263 -13.65 0.23 10.21
N ILE A 264 -12.64 0.79 9.55
CA ILE A 264 -12.48 0.70 8.08
C ILE A 264 -12.27 -0.75 7.65
N LEU A 265 -11.38 -1.50 8.32
CA LEU A 265 -11.16 -2.93 8.02
C LEU A 265 -12.41 -3.79 8.25
N ALA A 266 -13.18 -3.50 9.28
CA ALA A 266 -14.45 -4.19 9.52
C ALA A 266 -15.47 -3.92 8.41
N ALA A 267 -15.47 -2.71 7.85
CA ALA A 267 -16.29 -2.39 6.68
C ALA A 267 -15.81 -3.16 5.42
N GLU A 268 -14.50 -3.24 5.18
CA GLU A 268 -13.89 -4.00 4.08
C GLU A 268 -14.27 -5.48 4.13
N SER A 269 -14.09 -6.12 5.29
CA SER A 269 -14.40 -7.54 5.48
C SER A 269 -15.87 -7.91 5.27
N ARG A 270 -16.80 -6.97 5.40
CA ARG A 270 -18.21 -7.18 5.09
C ARG A 270 -18.50 -7.15 3.59
N ILE A 271 -17.79 -6.29 2.86
CA ILE A 271 -17.94 -6.17 1.40
C ILE A 271 -17.38 -7.41 0.71
N GLU A 272 -16.18 -7.88 1.09
CA GLU A 272 -15.57 -9.10 0.54
C GLU A 272 -16.44 -10.35 0.69
N ARG A 273 -17.09 -10.53 1.85
CA ARG A 273 -17.99 -11.67 2.08
C ARG A 273 -19.22 -11.68 1.19
N THR A 274 -19.69 -10.52 0.78
CA THR A 274 -20.82 -10.39 -0.15
C THR A 274 -20.39 -10.80 -1.56
N ASP A 275 -19.16 -10.47 -1.97
CA ASP A 275 -18.61 -10.79 -3.28
C ASP A 275 -18.31 -12.29 -3.48
N GLU A 276 -17.82 -13.00 -2.47
CA GLU A 276 -17.52 -14.43 -2.59
C GLU A 276 -18.78 -15.27 -2.96
N GLY A 277 -19.96 -14.84 -2.54
CA GLY A 277 -21.23 -15.49 -2.90
C GLY A 277 -21.67 -15.25 -4.36
N GLU A 278 -21.37 -14.09 -4.92
CA GLU A 278 -21.81 -13.68 -6.26
C GLU A 278 -20.76 -13.95 -7.34
N ALA A 279 -19.47 -13.95 -7.01
CA ALA A 279 -18.37 -14.14 -7.95
C ALA A 279 -18.35 -15.53 -8.62
N TYR A 280 -18.94 -16.56 -7.98
CA TYR A 280 -19.08 -17.90 -8.57
C TYR A 280 -20.13 -17.96 -9.69
N VAL A 281 -21.07 -17.03 -9.71
CA VAL A 281 -22.20 -17.02 -10.67
C VAL A 281 -21.90 -16.22 -11.94
N ASN A 282 -20.99 -15.25 -11.91
CA ASN A 282 -20.87 -14.20 -12.95
C ASN A 282 -19.56 -14.17 -13.75
N ARG A 283 -18.78 -15.25 -13.81
CA ARG A 283 -17.61 -15.32 -14.72
C ARG A 283 -18.07 -15.60 -16.16
N GLY A 284 -18.52 -14.56 -16.85
CA GLY A 284 -18.83 -14.63 -18.28
C GLY A 284 -17.56 -14.63 -19.14
N THR A 285 -17.62 -15.36 -20.26
CA THR A 285 -16.51 -15.46 -21.24
C THR A 285 -16.50 -14.33 -22.28
N ASP A 286 -17.60 -13.58 -22.39
CA ASP A 286 -17.77 -12.56 -23.43
C ASP A 286 -17.57 -11.15 -22.86
N ARG A 287 -16.57 -10.44 -23.38
CA ARG A 287 -16.29 -9.05 -23.00
C ARG A 287 -17.38 -8.10 -23.52
N PRO A 288 -17.83 -7.12 -22.73
CA PRO A 288 -18.75 -6.09 -23.20
C PRO A 288 -18.19 -5.38 -24.44
N GLY A 289 -19.06 -5.07 -25.39
CA GLY A 289 -18.69 -4.29 -26.59
C GLY A 289 -18.16 -2.90 -26.21
N THR A 290 -17.23 -2.37 -26.99
CA THR A 290 -16.64 -1.03 -26.76
C THR A 290 -17.65 0.08 -27.08
N ILE A 291 -17.69 1.11 -26.24
CA ILE A 291 -18.51 2.31 -26.40
C ILE A 291 -17.73 3.32 -27.23
N SER A 292 -18.31 3.78 -28.36
CA SER A 292 -17.70 4.85 -29.15
C SER A 292 -17.86 6.20 -28.46
N LEU A 293 -16.75 6.88 -28.22
CA LEU A 293 -16.72 8.22 -27.62
C LEU A 293 -17.12 9.34 -28.58
N GLY A 294 -16.98 9.13 -29.90
CA GLY A 294 -17.29 10.15 -30.90
C GLY A 294 -16.68 11.51 -30.57
N ARG A 295 -17.52 12.56 -30.40
CA ARG A 295 -17.06 13.93 -30.02
C ARG A 295 -16.44 14.04 -28.63
N TRP A 296 -16.66 13.07 -27.75
CA TRP A 296 -16.12 13.05 -26.39
C TRP A 296 -14.66 12.55 -26.31
N LYS A 297 -14.05 12.14 -27.43
CA LYS A 297 -12.63 11.73 -27.47
C LYS A 297 -11.69 12.84 -26.99
N GLY A 298 -11.92 14.09 -27.43
CA GLY A 298 -11.11 15.24 -27.03
C GLY A 298 -11.17 15.49 -25.51
N PRO A 299 -12.35 15.69 -24.92
CA PRO A 299 -12.49 15.84 -23.46
C PRO A 299 -11.94 14.63 -22.66
N ALA A 300 -12.12 13.39 -23.13
CA ALA A 300 -11.60 12.20 -22.47
C ALA A 300 -10.06 12.17 -22.47
N LEU A 301 -9.42 12.49 -23.61
CA LEU A 301 -7.98 12.62 -23.69
C LEU A 301 -7.46 13.77 -22.81
N ALA A 302 -8.14 14.92 -22.81
CA ALA A 302 -7.79 16.04 -21.95
C ALA A 302 -7.82 15.66 -20.47
N PHE A 303 -8.86 14.94 -20.03
CA PHE A 303 -8.98 14.45 -18.67
C PHE A 303 -7.83 13.49 -18.31
N CYS A 304 -7.58 12.45 -19.14
CA CYS A 304 -6.49 11.51 -18.91
C CYS A 304 -5.12 12.23 -18.87
N SER A 305 -4.91 13.19 -19.79
CA SER A 305 -3.66 13.96 -19.87
C SER A 305 -3.48 14.89 -18.67
N THR A 306 -4.54 15.55 -18.20
CA THR A 306 -4.47 16.42 -17.02
C THR A 306 -4.12 15.63 -15.77
N VAL A 307 -4.78 14.49 -15.52
CA VAL A 307 -4.47 13.65 -14.38
C VAL A 307 -3.03 13.14 -14.44
N ALA A 308 -2.61 12.65 -15.60
CA ALA A 308 -1.23 12.17 -15.78
C ALA A 308 -0.19 13.31 -15.64
N LEU A 309 -0.46 14.49 -16.17
CA LEU A 309 0.39 15.67 -16.04
C LEU A 309 0.59 16.05 -14.58
N LEU A 310 -0.51 16.20 -13.84
CA LEU A 310 -0.48 16.62 -12.43
C LEU A 310 0.16 15.58 -11.52
N ALA A 311 -0.07 14.29 -11.75
CA ALA A 311 0.41 13.23 -10.88
C ALA A 311 1.84 12.75 -11.21
N LEU A 312 2.25 12.76 -12.50
CA LEU A 312 3.50 12.13 -12.93
C LEU A 312 4.54 13.11 -13.48
N ILE A 313 4.11 14.21 -14.08
CA ILE A 313 5.04 15.13 -14.76
C ILE A 313 5.35 16.34 -13.88
N VAL A 314 4.32 16.94 -13.29
CA VAL A 314 4.50 18.15 -12.47
C VAL A 314 5.44 17.94 -11.31
N PRO A 315 5.29 16.91 -10.44
CA PRO A 315 6.19 16.76 -9.31
C PRO A 315 7.67 16.56 -9.70
N PRO A 316 8.04 15.63 -10.60
CA PRO A 316 9.44 15.55 -11.04
C PRO A 316 9.96 16.79 -11.75
N ALA A 317 9.11 17.50 -12.52
CA ALA A 317 9.52 18.73 -13.19
C ALA A 317 9.86 19.84 -12.19
N ILE A 318 9.08 20.00 -11.13
CA ILE A 318 9.35 20.93 -10.03
C ILE A 318 10.66 20.57 -9.32
N LEU A 319 10.87 19.28 -9.04
CA LEU A 319 12.11 18.81 -8.42
C LEU A 319 13.32 19.08 -9.33
N LEU A 320 13.21 18.85 -10.64
CA LEU A 320 14.27 19.18 -11.59
C LEU A 320 14.55 20.69 -11.67
N TYR A 321 13.50 21.51 -11.59
CA TYR A 321 13.63 22.97 -11.53
C TYR A 321 14.46 23.40 -10.31
N TRP A 322 14.14 22.86 -9.11
CA TRP A 322 14.88 23.15 -7.88
C TRP A 322 16.29 22.58 -7.91
N LEU A 323 16.50 21.40 -8.48
CA LEU A 323 17.82 20.81 -8.65
C LEU A 323 18.73 21.71 -9.53
N GLY A 324 18.17 22.31 -10.59
CA GLY A 324 18.90 23.26 -11.45
C GLY A 324 19.26 24.58 -10.77
N ARG A 325 18.57 24.93 -9.68
CA ARG A 325 18.83 26.15 -8.88
C ARG A 325 19.60 25.88 -7.59
N SER A 326 19.77 24.62 -7.23
CA SER A 326 20.58 24.24 -6.06
C SER A 326 22.02 24.72 -6.28
N THR A 327 22.54 25.45 -5.31
CA THR A 327 23.94 25.94 -5.33
C THR A 327 24.97 24.85 -4.99
N GLY A 328 24.53 23.58 -4.97
CA GLY A 328 25.41 22.43 -4.74
C GLY A 328 26.00 22.36 -3.33
N GLY A 329 25.24 22.79 -2.31
CA GLY A 329 25.68 22.76 -0.93
C GLY A 329 26.65 23.88 -0.53
N ILE A 330 26.95 24.83 -1.43
CA ILE A 330 27.78 25.98 -1.07
C ILE A 330 26.92 26.99 -0.28
N GLY A 331 26.87 26.77 1.04
CA GLY A 331 26.10 27.60 1.97
C GLY A 331 24.83 26.97 2.54
N GLY A 332 24.43 25.78 2.11
CA GLY A 332 23.31 25.03 2.68
C GLY A 332 23.67 24.40 4.04
N SER A 333 22.69 24.36 4.96
CA SER A 333 22.87 23.73 6.29
C SER A 333 22.99 22.20 6.21
N TYR A 334 22.61 21.58 5.08
CA TYR A 334 22.56 20.12 4.90
C TYR A 334 23.17 19.73 3.56
N GLU A 335 24.18 18.86 3.60
CA GLU A 335 24.80 18.31 2.39
C GLU A 335 24.23 16.89 2.14
N PHE A 336 23.75 16.65 0.91
CA PHE A 336 23.28 15.32 0.52
C PHE A 336 24.45 14.34 0.41
N GLN A 337 24.32 13.20 1.05
CA GLN A 337 25.30 12.11 0.99
C GLN A 337 24.68 10.86 0.36
N TRP A 338 25.40 10.21 -0.55
CA TRP A 338 24.96 8.96 -1.19
C TRP A 338 24.74 7.81 -0.22
N ILE A 339 25.27 7.90 1.00
CA ILE A 339 25.04 6.94 2.08
C ILE A 339 23.53 6.86 2.42
N TYR A 340 22.76 7.94 2.29
CA TYR A 340 21.32 7.96 2.56
C TYR A 340 20.54 7.10 1.55
N ALA A 341 20.96 7.13 0.27
CA ALA A 341 20.41 6.24 -0.75
C ALA A 341 20.79 4.77 -0.47
N TRP A 342 22.05 4.54 -0.10
CA TRP A 342 22.51 3.20 0.29
C TRP A 342 21.75 2.68 1.50
N ASN A 343 21.59 3.47 2.57
CA ASN A 343 20.83 3.10 3.76
C ASN A 343 19.39 2.71 3.41
N SER A 344 18.72 3.49 2.52
CA SER A 344 17.37 3.18 2.07
C SER A 344 17.30 1.83 1.36
N VAL A 345 18.20 1.58 0.41
CA VAL A 345 18.29 0.31 -0.33
C VAL A 345 18.63 -0.84 0.61
N TYR A 346 19.58 -0.64 1.52
CA TYR A 346 20.05 -1.66 2.46
C TYR A 346 18.91 -2.13 3.39
N VAL A 347 18.26 -1.20 4.10
CA VAL A 347 17.19 -1.55 5.05
C VAL A 347 15.98 -2.15 4.31
N SER A 348 15.61 -1.58 3.14
CA SER A 348 14.49 -2.10 2.35
C SER A 348 14.77 -3.49 1.78
N SER A 349 16.03 -3.77 1.39
CA SER A 349 16.43 -5.11 0.91
C SER A 349 16.41 -6.14 2.04
N LEU A 350 16.89 -5.77 3.23
CA LEU A 350 16.79 -6.63 4.41
C LEU A 350 15.33 -6.92 4.77
N ALA A 351 14.49 -5.87 4.82
CA ALA A 351 13.07 -6.02 5.10
C ALA A 351 12.37 -6.92 4.08
N ALA A 352 12.66 -6.76 2.79
CA ALA A 352 12.12 -7.60 1.72
C ALA A 352 12.55 -9.07 1.88
N GLY A 353 13.84 -9.32 2.14
CA GLY A 353 14.38 -10.66 2.35
C GLY A 353 13.75 -11.36 3.55
N VAL A 354 13.73 -10.69 4.70
CA VAL A 354 13.14 -11.24 5.94
C VAL A 354 11.63 -11.44 5.78
N SER A 355 10.92 -10.48 5.15
CA SER A 355 9.47 -10.59 4.90
C SER A 355 9.13 -11.80 4.04
N VAL A 356 9.87 -12.04 2.95
CA VAL A 356 9.63 -13.21 2.08
C VAL A 356 9.90 -14.51 2.84
N LEU A 357 10.99 -14.59 3.59
CA LEU A 357 11.33 -15.78 4.38
C LEU A 357 10.25 -16.09 5.43
N ALA A 358 9.76 -15.05 6.12
CA ALA A 358 8.69 -15.18 7.11
C ALA A 358 7.31 -15.45 6.46
N ALA A 359 7.05 -14.92 5.27
CA ALA A 359 5.80 -15.10 4.55
C ALA A 359 5.64 -16.51 3.97
N LEU A 360 6.73 -17.21 3.63
CA LEU A 360 6.69 -18.55 3.03
C LEU A 360 5.88 -19.56 3.85
N PRO A 361 6.13 -19.77 5.17
CA PRO A 361 5.34 -20.71 5.97
C PRO A 361 3.88 -20.28 6.12
N LEU A 362 3.59 -18.98 6.24
CA LEU A 362 2.24 -18.46 6.35
C LEU A 362 1.44 -18.71 5.08
N ALA A 363 2.00 -18.32 3.93
CA ALA A 363 1.38 -18.48 2.62
C ALA A 363 1.16 -19.96 2.27
N TYR A 364 2.13 -20.82 2.58
CA TYR A 364 2.00 -22.26 2.33
C TYR A 364 0.94 -22.90 3.22
N LEU A 365 0.92 -22.58 4.52
CA LEU A 365 -0.07 -23.07 5.46
C LEU A 365 -1.49 -22.65 5.08
N SER A 366 -1.69 -21.38 4.75
CA SER A 366 -3.02 -20.86 4.39
C SER A 366 -3.53 -21.38 3.05
N ALA A 367 -2.62 -21.62 2.07
CA ALA A 367 -2.99 -22.15 0.76
C ALA A 367 -3.25 -23.66 0.76
N ARG A 368 -2.63 -24.42 1.66
CA ARG A 368 -2.64 -25.90 1.66
C ARG A 368 -3.29 -26.53 2.88
N GLY A 369 -3.48 -25.77 3.96
CA GLY A 369 -4.11 -26.25 5.18
C GLY A 369 -5.59 -26.57 4.97
N GLU A 370 -6.05 -27.73 5.46
CA GLU A 370 -7.44 -28.17 5.37
C GLU A 370 -8.30 -27.64 6.54
N SER A 371 -7.66 -27.15 7.60
CA SER A 371 -8.32 -26.61 8.77
C SER A 371 -8.69 -25.14 8.58
N ARG A 372 -9.88 -24.74 9.04
CA ARG A 372 -10.29 -23.32 9.12
C ARG A 372 -9.33 -22.44 9.95
N TRP A 373 -8.53 -23.05 10.82
CA TRP A 373 -7.52 -22.38 11.64
C TRP A 373 -6.22 -22.12 10.88
N ALA A 374 -6.01 -22.78 9.74
CA ALA A 374 -4.79 -22.63 8.94
C ALA A 374 -4.63 -21.21 8.33
N SER A 375 -5.72 -20.49 8.15
CA SER A 375 -5.72 -19.11 7.64
C SER A 375 -5.54 -18.05 8.74
N LEU A 376 -5.61 -18.41 10.04
CA LEU A 376 -5.47 -17.44 11.12
C LEU A 376 -4.12 -16.71 11.11
N PRO A 377 -2.95 -17.39 10.98
CA PRO A 377 -1.66 -16.73 10.96
C PRO A 377 -1.54 -15.73 9.80
N GLU A 378 -2.10 -16.06 8.63
CA GLU A 378 -2.16 -15.14 7.50
C GLU A 378 -3.00 -13.91 7.84
N ARG A 379 -4.24 -14.12 8.32
CA ARG A 379 -5.13 -13.00 8.67
C ARG A 379 -4.54 -12.11 9.76
N SER A 380 -3.86 -12.68 10.74
CA SER A 380 -3.18 -11.92 11.79
C SER A 380 -2.07 -11.03 11.24
N SER A 381 -1.38 -11.44 10.17
CA SER A 381 -0.36 -10.61 9.54
C SER A 381 -0.92 -9.31 8.96
N TYR A 382 -2.15 -9.33 8.43
CA TYR A 382 -2.79 -8.12 7.87
C TYR A 382 -3.07 -7.04 8.92
N VAL A 383 -3.15 -7.39 10.20
CA VAL A 383 -3.31 -6.40 11.28
C VAL A 383 -2.13 -5.42 11.30
N GLY A 384 -0.89 -5.92 11.12
CA GLY A 384 0.31 -5.06 11.04
C GLY A 384 0.28 -4.08 9.86
N TYR A 385 -0.31 -4.47 8.73
CA TYR A 385 -0.45 -3.60 7.56
C TYR A 385 -1.43 -2.44 7.79
N ALA A 386 -2.50 -2.72 8.52
CA ALA A 386 -3.53 -1.73 8.84
C ALA A 386 -3.06 -0.67 9.84
N VAL A 387 -2.00 -0.97 10.60
CA VAL A 387 -1.49 -0.06 11.61
C VAL A 387 -0.66 1.04 10.95
N PRO A 388 -0.96 2.32 11.22
CA PRO A 388 -0.16 3.43 10.76
C PRO A 388 1.30 3.33 11.23
N GLY A 389 2.25 3.68 10.34
CA GLY A 389 3.68 3.57 10.63
C GLY A 389 4.14 4.35 11.87
N VAL A 390 3.53 5.49 12.14
CA VAL A 390 3.82 6.29 13.33
C VAL A 390 3.42 5.55 14.62
N VAL A 391 2.28 4.87 14.62
CA VAL A 391 1.80 4.06 15.77
C VAL A 391 2.70 2.85 15.98
N LEU A 392 3.05 2.16 14.90
CA LEU A 392 3.97 1.02 14.94
C LEU A 392 5.34 1.45 15.49
N GLY A 393 5.88 2.56 14.98
CA GLY A 393 7.15 3.11 15.44
C GLY A 393 7.12 3.46 16.92
N LEU A 394 6.07 4.12 17.39
CA LEU A 394 5.90 4.49 18.80
C LEU A 394 5.81 3.24 19.70
N GLY A 395 5.04 2.22 19.31
CA GLY A 395 4.93 0.97 20.07
C GLY A 395 6.26 0.22 20.18
N LEU A 396 7.03 0.15 19.09
CA LEU A 396 8.35 -0.48 19.10
C LEU A 396 9.40 0.34 19.86
N LEU A 397 9.31 1.65 19.77
CA LEU A 397 10.15 2.55 20.57
C LEU A 397 9.92 2.33 22.07
N TYR A 398 8.66 2.29 22.50
CA TYR A 398 8.29 1.99 23.88
C TYR A 398 8.82 0.62 24.32
N PHE A 399 8.67 -0.39 23.48
CA PHE A 399 9.17 -1.73 23.74
C PHE A 399 10.69 -1.74 23.96
N THR A 400 11.46 -1.12 23.08
CA THR A 400 12.92 -1.11 23.20
C THR A 400 13.40 -0.36 24.42
N LEU A 401 12.80 0.80 24.71
CA LEU A 401 13.19 1.63 25.88
C LEU A 401 12.92 0.95 27.23
N HIS A 402 11.92 0.07 27.34
CA HIS A 402 11.51 -0.49 28.63
C HIS A 402 11.92 -1.95 28.83
N TYR A 403 12.14 -2.70 27.75
CA TYR A 403 12.31 -4.16 27.85
C TYR A 403 13.57 -4.71 27.18
N VAL A 404 14.07 -4.07 26.12
CA VAL A 404 15.22 -4.57 25.35
C VAL A 404 16.09 -3.42 24.85
N ASP A 405 16.80 -2.76 25.75
CA ASP A 405 17.69 -1.63 25.42
C ASP A 405 18.71 -1.93 24.32
N SER A 406 19.14 -3.20 24.19
CA SER A 406 20.09 -3.63 23.17
C SER A 406 19.57 -3.50 21.73
N LEU A 407 18.25 -3.45 21.53
CA LEU A 407 17.62 -3.22 20.22
C LEU A 407 17.36 -1.73 19.95
N TYR A 408 17.44 -0.88 20.96
CA TYR A 408 17.23 0.55 20.80
C TYR A 408 18.34 1.14 19.92
N TYR A 409 17.94 1.96 18.95
CA TYR A 409 18.85 2.55 17.96
C TYR A 409 19.62 1.52 17.11
N THR A 410 19.03 0.38 16.79
CA THR A 410 19.60 -0.59 15.85
C THR A 410 18.84 -0.62 14.53
N VAL A 411 19.51 -1.10 13.47
CA VAL A 411 18.86 -1.38 12.18
C VAL A 411 17.84 -2.52 12.32
N ASP A 412 18.06 -3.44 13.25
CA ASP A 412 17.21 -4.63 13.40
C ASP A 412 15.78 -4.28 13.78
N ILE A 413 15.58 -3.32 14.71
CA ILE A 413 14.24 -2.88 15.11
C ILE A 413 13.53 -2.15 13.97
N LEU A 414 14.27 -1.40 13.15
CA LEU A 414 13.74 -0.74 11.96
C LEU A 414 13.34 -1.76 10.89
N VAL A 415 14.18 -2.75 10.61
CA VAL A 415 13.85 -3.86 9.70
C VAL A 415 12.63 -4.62 10.21
N PHE A 416 12.56 -4.89 11.52
CA PHE A 416 11.40 -5.55 12.14
C PHE A 416 10.12 -4.74 11.95
N ALA A 417 10.15 -3.41 12.13
CA ALA A 417 9.02 -2.54 11.87
C ALA A 417 8.53 -2.66 10.41
N TYR A 418 9.45 -2.67 9.46
CA TYR A 418 9.11 -2.83 8.04
C TYR A 418 8.53 -4.22 7.74
N VAL A 419 9.08 -5.27 8.35
CA VAL A 419 8.54 -6.64 8.23
C VAL A 419 7.11 -6.70 8.75
N VAL A 420 6.85 -6.19 9.96
CA VAL A 420 5.51 -6.16 10.56
C VAL A 420 4.52 -5.47 9.62
N ARG A 421 4.92 -4.34 9.04
CA ARG A 421 4.03 -3.52 8.22
C ARG A 421 3.83 -4.07 6.80
N PHE A 422 4.87 -4.59 6.16
CA PHE A 422 4.83 -4.87 4.72
C PHE A 422 4.86 -6.35 4.34
N MET A 423 5.16 -7.26 5.28
CA MET A 423 5.15 -8.70 5.02
C MET A 423 3.81 -9.23 4.46
N PRO A 424 2.63 -8.71 4.82
CA PRO A 424 1.36 -9.16 4.24
C PRO A 424 1.30 -9.09 2.72
N GLN A 425 2.01 -8.14 2.09
CA GLN A 425 2.12 -8.04 0.63
C GLN A 425 2.86 -9.25 0.05
N ALA A 426 3.93 -9.70 0.71
CA ALA A 426 4.65 -10.92 0.33
C ALA A 426 3.79 -12.17 0.58
N VAL A 427 3.02 -12.22 1.67
CA VAL A 427 2.11 -13.34 1.96
C VAL A 427 1.05 -13.48 0.86
N GLY A 428 0.43 -12.38 0.42
CA GLY A 428 -0.59 -12.37 -0.63
C GLY A 428 -0.07 -12.89 -1.97
N THR A 429 1.09 -12.39 -2.44
CA THR A 429 1.72 -12.82 -3.70
C THR A 429 2.17 -14.28 -3.66
N LEU A 430 2.80 -14.70 -2.57
CA LEU A 430 3.23 -16.08 -2.36
C LEU A 430 2.04 -17.04 -2.30
N ARG A 431 0.99 -16.69 -1.56
CA ARG A 431 -0.23 -17.50 -1.46
C ARG A 431 -0.87 -17.72 -2.83
N SER A 432 -1.01 -16.66 -3.62
CA SER A 432 -1.52 -16.75 -4.99
C SER A 432 -0.70 -17.71 -5.84
N SER A 433 0.63 -17.65 -5.77
CA SER A 433 1.53 -18.56 -6.52
C SER A 433 1.45 -19.99 -6.01
N VAL A 434 1.32 -20.22 -4.69
CA VAL A 434 1.14 -21.56 -4.13
C VAL A 434 -0.19 -22.17 -4.57
N LEU A 435 -1.27 -21.38 -4.63
CA LEU A 435 -2.59 -21.85 -5.09
C LEU A 435 -2.59 -22.27 -6.57
N GLN A 436 -1.78 -21.61 -7.41
CA GLN A 436 -1.62 -21.96 -8.81
C GLN A 436 -0.79 -23.24 -9.04
N THR A 437 -0.04 -23.70 -8.03
CA THR A 437 0.79 -24.91 -8.14
C THR A 437 -0.07 -26.16 -7.90
N ASP A 438 -0.07 -27.14 -8.83
CA ASP A 438 -0.84 -28.38 -8.68
C ASP A 438 -0.29 -29.25 -7.52
N ARG A 439 -1.17 -29.67 -6.62
CA ARG A 439 -0.86 -30.57 -5.50
C ARG A 439 -0.23 -31.90 -5.99
N LYS A 440 -0.66 -32.40 -7.15
CA LYS A 440 -0.18 -33.65 -7.71
C LYS A 440 1.32 -33.66 -7.98
N LEU A 441 1.92 -32.51 -8.29
CA LEU A 441 3.38 -32.41 -8.50
C LEU A 441 4.16 -32.69 -7.21
N VAL A 442 3.65 -32.22 -6.08
CA VAL A 442 4.25 -32.47 -4.75
C VAL A 442 4.07 -33.93 -4.35
N GLU A 443 2.90 -34.51 -4.60
CA GLU A 443 2.61 -35.92 -4.35
C GLU A 443 3.49 -36.83 -5.22
N ALA A 444 3.64 -36.54 -6.51
CA ALA A 444 4.53 -37.27 -7.41
C ALA A 444 5.99 -37.24 -6.94
N ALA A 445 6.50 -36.08 -6.51
CA ALA A 445 7.85 -35.99 -5.96
C ALA A 445 8.03 -36.85 -4.69
N ARG A 446 6.98 -36.94 -3.84
CA ARG A 446 7.02 -37.77 -2.65
C ARG A 446 6.94 -39.27 -2.97
N THR A 447 6.17 -39.68 -3.97
CA THR A 447 6.13 -41.08 -4.42
C THR A 447 7.47 -41.52 -5.04
N LEU A 448 8.22 -40.57 -5.59
CA LEU A 448 9.60 -40.79 -6.08
C LEU A 448 10.66 -40.79 -4.96
N GLY A 449 10.25 -40.82 -3.69
CA GLY A 449 11.13 -40.96 -2.53
C GLY A 449 11.69 -39.62 -1.97
N HIS A 450 11.24 -38.47 -2.47
CA HIS A 450 11.66 -37.18 -1.91
C HIS A 450 10.99 -36.92 -0.55
N SER A 451 11.78 -36.48 0.44
CA SER A 451 11.23 -35.94 1.67
C SER A 451 10.40 -34.67 1.42
N SER A 452 9.51 -34.30 2.35
CA SER A 452 8.68 -33.10 2.21
C SER A 452 9.50 -31.83 1.97
N LEU A 453 10.63 -31.67 2.66
CA LEU A 453 11.54 -30.55 2.47
C LEU A 453 12.23 -30.58 1.11
N SER A 454 12.63 -31.78 0.63
CA SER A 454 13.21 -31.95 -0.68
C SER A 454 12.20 -31.67 -1.80
N ALA A 455 10.96 -32.15 -1.66
CA ALA A 455 9.87 -31.84 -2.59
C ALA A 455 9.55 -30.34 -2.59
N PHE A 456 9.51 -29.67 -1.42
CA PHE A 456 9.34 -28.24 -1.35
C PHE A 456 10.46 -27.50 -2.10
N ARG A 457 11.73 -27.79 -1.81
CA ARG A 457 12.88 -27.10 -2.43
C ARG A 457 12.99 -27.35 -3.94
N LYS A 458 12.71 -28.57 -4.40
CA LYS A 458 12.92 -28.98 -5.81
C LYS A 458 11.71 -28.73 -6.71
N VAL A 459 10.50 -28.72 -6.16
CA VAL A 459 9.25 -28.59 -6.92
C VAL A 459 8.52 -27.30 -6.57
N VAL A 460 8.17 -27.09 -5.31
CA VAL A 460 7.32 -25.94 -4.92
C VAL A 460 8.09 -24.64 -5.08
N LEU A 461 9.27 -24.53 -4.48
CA LEU A 461 10.04 -23.28 -4.45
C LEU A 461 10.35 -22.72 -5.85
N PRO A 462 10.80 -23.51 -6.84
CA PRO A 462 10.99 -22.99 -8.20
C PRO A 462 9.69 -22.52 -8.85
N LEU A 463 8.57 -23.22 -8.63
CA LEU A 463 7.27 -22.85 -9.19
C LEU A 463 6.66 -21.60 -8.56
N VAL A 464 6.93 -21.34 -7.29
CA VAL A 464 6.46 -20.13 -6.60
C VAL A 464 7.46 -18.97 -6.68
N MET A 465 8.62 -19.15 -7.31
CA MET A 465 9.65 -18.12 -7.42
C MET A 465 9.15 -16.80 -8.05
N PRO A 466 8.27 -16.80 -9.04
CA PRO A 466 7.65 -15.55 -9.50
C PRO A 466 6.93 -14.77 -8.41
N GLY A 467 6.19 -15.47 -7.53
CA GLY A 467 5.54 -14.86 -6.36
C GLY A 467 6.52 -14.37 -5.30
N VAL A 468 7.61 -15.10 -5.08
CA VAL A 468 8.73 -14.69 -4.20
C VAL A 468 9.30 -13.35 -4.66
N ILE A 469 9.63 -13.23 -5.95
CA ILE A 469 10.22 -12.00 -6.49
C ILE A 469 9.22 -10.85 -6.49
N ALA A 470 7.97 -11.11 -6.86
CA ALA A 470 6.92 -10.09 -6.81
C ALA A 470 6.68 -9.58 -5.38
N GLY A 471 6.62 -10.49 -4.40
CA GLY A 471 6.48 -10.15 -2.99
C GLY A 471 7.68 -9.35 -2.47
N ALA A 472 8.90 -9.78 -2.79
CA ALA A 472 10.12 -9.06 -2.42
C ALA A 472 10.13 -7.64 -3.02
N ALA A 473 9.78 -7.49 -4.29
CA ALA A 473 9.75 -6.20 -4.96
C ALA A 473 8.68 -5.26 -4.37
N LEU A 474 7.50 -5.78 -4.00
CA LEU A 474 6.46 -4.99 -3.35
C LEU A 474 6.90 -4.51 -1.97
N VAL A 475 7.46 -5.41 -1.14
CA VAL A 475 7.97 -5.03 0.19
C VAL A 475 9.11 -4.03 0.06
N PHE A 476 10.05 -4.26 -0.85
CA PHE A 476 11.15 -3.32 -1.11
C PHE A 476 10.62 -1.93 -1.48
N LEU A 477 9.70 -1.87 -2.46
CA LEU A 477 9.10 -0.61 -2.95
C LEU A 477 8.40 0.17 -1.82
N THR A 478 7.63 -0.53 -0.98
CA THR A 478 6.89 0.11 0.12
C THR A 478 7.80 0.51 1.27
N SER A 479 8.81 -0.29 1.59
CA SER A 479 9.83 0.01 2.61
C SER A 479 10.69 1.23 2.23
N MET A 480 11.06 1.37 0.96
CA MET A 480 11.81 2.53 0.46
C MET A 480 11.11 3.87 0.71
N LYS A 481 9.79 3.85 0.78
CA LYS A 481 8.94 5.04 0.97
C LYS A 481 8.54 5.26 2.42
N GLU A 482 8.92 4.35 3.33
CA GLU A 482 8.50 4.44 4.72
C GLU A 482 9.27 5.55 5.44
N MET A 483 8.53 6.53 5.93
CA MET A 483 9.10 7.69 6.62
C MET A 483 8.74 7.70 8.10
N ALA A 484 7.49 7.45 8.46
CA ALA A 484 6.98 7.65 9.80
C ALA A 484 7.63 6.73 10.86
N ALA A 485 7.64 5.41 10.61
CA ALA A 485 8.31 4.46 11.51
C ALA A 485 9.82 4.69 11.53
N THR A 486 10.41 5.07 10.40
CA THR A 486 11.85 5.35 10.29
C THR A 486 12.27 6.53 11.15
N LEU A 487 11.50 7.62 11.14
CA LEU A 487 11.77 8.82 11.97
C LEU A 487 11.80 8.50 13.46
N LEU A 488 10.95 7.57 13.91
CA LEU A 488 10.86 7.19 15.33
C LEU A 488 11.92 6.18 15.76
N LEU A 489 12.36 5.28 14.86
CA LEU A 489 13.19 4.13 15.23
C LEU A 489 14.66 4.23 14.78
N ARG A 490 14.99 5.16 13.87
CA ARG A 490 16.37 5.34 13.40
C ARG A 490 17.30 5.82 14.51
N TYR A 491 18.53 5.38 14.49
CA TYR A 491 19.54 5.92 15.41
C TYR A 491 20.08 7.28 14.90
N PRO A 492 20.61 8.12 15.81
CA PRO A 492 21.20 9.39 15.43
C PRO A 492 22.29 9.25 14.38
N GLY A 493 22.20 10.04 13.31
CA GLY A 493 23.12 9.98 12.17
C GLY A 493 22.77 8.94 11.09
N PHE A 494 21.77 8.10 11.32
CA PHE A 494 21.25 7.22 10.28
C PHE A 494 20.09 7.89 9.54
N GLU A 495 20.36 8.28 8.31
CA GLU A 495 19.34 8.85 7.42
C GLU A 495 19.06 7.91 6.27
N THR A 496 17.78 7.82 5.90
CA THR A 496 17.30 7.30 4.63
C THR A 496 16.93 8.46 3.70
N LEU A 497 16.67 8.20 2.43
CA LEU A 497 16.17 9.23 1.51
C LEU A 497 14.90 9.91 2.05
N ALA A 498 13.97 9.11 2.59
CA ALA A 498 12.71 9.63 3.14
C ALA A 498 12.93 10.53 4.36
N THR A 499 13.78 10.12 5.31
CA THR A 499 14.05 10.92 6.52
C THR A 499 14.92 12.13 6.24
N TYR A 500 15.81 12.07 5.25
CA TYR A 500 16.59 13.22 4.83
C TYR A 500 15.70 14.30 4.16
N ILE A 501 14.76 13.90 3.28
CA ILE A 501 13.76 14.84 2.72
C ILE A 501 12.97 15.51 3.85
N TRP A 502 12.61 14.76 4.89
CA TRP A 502 11.95 15.31 6.09
C TRP A 502 12.84 16.30 6.85
N LEU A 503 14.13 16.00 7.00
CA LEU A 503 15.09 16.83 7.70
C LEU A 503 15.25 18.20 7.04
N VAL A 504 15.40 18.23 5.72
CA VAL A 504 15.66 19.48 4.95
C VAL A 504 14.42 20.31 4.66
N ARG A 505 13.21 19.83 4.99
CA ARG A 505 11.95 20.57 4.76
C ARG A 505 11.92 21.96 5.42
N SER A 506 12.64 22.13 6.53
CA SER A 506 12.68 23.36 7.33
C SER A 506 13.77 24.32 6.92
N SER A 507 14.66 23.93 6.01
CA SER A 507 15.81 24.75 5.59
C SER A 507 15.45 25.90 4.63
N ALA A 508 14.21 25.95 4.14
CA ALA A 508 13.75 26.86 3.07
C ALA A 508 14.53 26.72 1.74
N ASP A 509 15.51 25.81 1.66
CA ASP A 509 16.21 25.44 0.44
C ASP A 509 15.61 24.17 -0.16
N TYR A 510 14.64 24.35 -1.05
CA TYR A 510 13.98 23.24 -1.74
C TYR A 510 14.93 22.44 -2.64
N GLY A 511 16.07 23.04 -3.02
CA GLY A 511 17.09 22.39 -3.84
C GLY A 511 17.74 21.19 -3.15
N ASP A 512 17.96 21.25 -1.84
CA ASP A 512 18.61 20.18 -1.06
C ASP A 512 17.79 18.89 -1.03
N ALA A 513 16.45 19.00 -1.06
CA ALA A 513 15.57 17.84 -1.09
C ALA A 513 15.30 17.31 -2.51
N ALA A 514 15.61 18.07 -3.55
CA ALA A 514 15.25 17.73 -4.93
C ALA A 514 15.98 16.47 -5.43
N LEU A 515 17.30 16.40 -5.22
CA LEU A 515 18.09 15.22 -5.64
C LEU A 515 17.66 13.93 -4.92
N PRO A 516 17.56 13.88 -3.58
CA PRO A 516 17.11 12.66 -2.88
C PRO A 516 15.69 12.25 -3.25
N ALA A 517 14.78 13.21 -3.50
CA ALA A 517 13.43 12.91 -3.96
C ALA A 517 13.42 12.30 -5.38
N LEU A 518 14.19 12.81 -6.31
CA LEU A 518 14.36 12.23 -7.65
C LEU A 518 14.98 10.84 -7.61
N VAL A 519 16.01 10.64 -6.79
CA VAL A 519 16.63 9.32 -6.59
C VAL A 519 15.60 8.32 -6.06
N LEU A 520 14.79 8.73 -5.08
CA LEU A 520 13.75 7.86 -4.51
C LEU A 520 12.67 7.52 -5.54
N ILE A 521 12.22 8.48 -6.35
CA ILE A 521 11.29 8.24 -7.47
C ILE A 521 11.92 7.27 -8.47
N GLY A 522 13.19 7.46 -8.83
CA GLY A 522 13.91 6.62 -9.79
C GLY A 522 14.02 5.15 -9.32
N VAL A 523 14.46 4.92 -8.08
CA VAL A 523 14.56 3.57 -7.50
C VAL A 523 13.18 2.92 -7.37
N SER A 524 12.18 3.70 -6.94
CA SER A 524 10.79 3.21 -6.86
C SER A 524 10.23 2.85 -8.24
N GLY A 525 10.54 3.66 -9.26
CA GLY A 525 10.15 3.42 -10.65
C GLY A 525 10.77 2.14 -11.21
N LEU A 526 12.05 1.89 -10.97
CA LEU A 526 12.73 0.66 -11.38
C LEU A 526 12.08 -0.57 -10.74
N SER A 527 11.74 -0.51 -9.45
CA SER A 527 11.05 -1.61 -8.76
C SER A 527 9.68 -1.90 -9.38
N MET A 528 8.93 -0.85 -9.75
CA MET A 528 7.64 -1.00 -10.43
C MET A 528 7.77 -1.57 -11.83
N LEU A 529 8.82 -1.21 -12.59
CA LEU A 529 9.09 -1.79 -13.91
C LEU A 529 9.35 -3.29 -13.82
N VAL A 530 10.07 -3.76 -12.79
CA VAL A 530 10.29 -5.20 -12.55
C VAL A 530 8.95 -5.92 -12.32
N LEU A 531 8.04 -5.32 -11.57
CA LEU A 531 6.70 -5.87 -11.33
C LEU A 531 5.86 -5.93 -12.61
N LEU A 532 5.88 -4.87 -13.41
CA LEU A 532 5.12 -4.79 -14.67
C LEU A 532 5.66 -5.77 -15.72
N TRP A 533 6.97 -5.87 -15.88
CA TRP A 533 7.58 -6.76 -16.87
C TRP A 533 7.18 -8.22 -16.66
N ARG A 534 7.12 -8.68 -15.42
CA ARG A 534 6.67 -10.04 -15.10
C ARG A 534 5.16 -10.25 -15.17
N GLY A 535 4.38 -9.20 -14.98
CA GLY A 535 2.91 -9.28 -15.12
C GLY A 535 2.45 -9.46 -16.56
N TYR A 536 3.27 -9.09 -17.56
CA TYR A 536 2.98 -9.29 -18.97
C TYR A 536 3.24 -10.73 -19.45
N ASP A 537 4.25 -11.42 -18.91
CA ASP A 537 4.59 -12.82 -19.29
C ASP A 537 3.52 -13.84 -18.85
N VAL A 538 2.59 -13.50 -17.99
CA VAL A 538 1.52 -14.38 -17.47
C VAL A 538 0.22 -14.26 -18.28
N GLN A 539 0.11 -13.28 -19.21
CA GLN A 539 -1.12 -13.02 -19.99
C GLN A 539 -1.00 -13.38 -21.49
N GLU A 540 0.15 -13.91 -21.95
CA GLU A 540 0.30 -14.61 -23.23
C GLU A 540 0.20 -16.14 -23.02
#